data_c43813d561386480a7454309e89911d2
#
_entry.id   c43813d561386480a7454309e89911d2
#
_cell.length_a   1.000
_cell.length_b   1.000
_cell.length_c   1.000
_cell.angle_alpha   90.00
_cell.angle_beta   90.00
_cell.angle_gamma   90.00
#
_symmetry.space_group_name_H-M   'P 1'
#
loop_
_entity.id
_entity.type
_entity.pdbx_description
1 polymer ?
#
loop_
_entity_poly.entity_id
_entity_poly.type
_entity_poly.pdbx_seq_one_letter_code
_entity_poly.pdbx_strand_id
1 'polypeptide(L)'
;MGEESSGTSDSTVKYVNRLLFDMYRNKKLSFILRQSQPLPSFPDLKPLMPMPDFAGVCNRLKILSNLAPVDCVKLIEGTIEIMICEVPFVFRCYFDEQCVDPYCQLTAVKKDSKS
;
A
#
# COMPACT_ATOMS: atom_id res chain seq x y z
N MET A 1 -5.62 -0.22 25.81
CA MET A 1 -5.54 -0.17 25.34
C MET A 1 -5.47 0.30 24.43
N GLY A 2 -5.37 0.37 23.91
CA GLY A 2 -5.37 0.74 23.20
C GLY A 2 -5.17 1.13 22.41
N GLU A 3 -4.90 1.38 21.94
CA GLU A 3 -4.64 1.74 21.27
C GLU A 3 -4.68 2.14 20.37
N GLU A 4 -4.73 2.18 19.77
CA GLU A 4 -4.69 2.54 18.91
C GLU A 4 -4.73 3.31 18.37
N SER A 5 -4.61 3.32 18.18
CA SER A 5 -4.65 4.22 17.82
C SER A 5 -4.34 4.91 16.71
N SER A 6 -3.83 5.13 16.05
CA SER A 6 -3.57 5.91 14.94
C SER A 6 -4.17 5.38 13.70
N GLY A 7 -5.17 4.67 13.76
CA GLY A 7 -5.92 4.30 12.61
C GLY A 7 -5.35 3.22 11.72
N THR A 8 -4.16 2.74 12.00
CA THR A 8 -3.60 1.67 11.21
C THR A 8 -3.45 0.45 12.08
N SER A 9 -4.24 -0.57 11.80
CA SER A 9 -4.20 -1.79 12.58
C SER A 9 -3.02 -2.65 12.17
N ASP A 10 -2.66 -3.57 13.04
CA ASP A 10 -1.58 -4.48 12.78
C ASP A 10 -1.84 -5.32 11.53
N SER A 11 -3.08 -5.73 11.32
CA SER A 11 -3.42 -6.51 10.15
C SER A 11 -3.26 -5.70 8.87
N THR A 12 -3.57 -4.42 8.92
CA THR A 12 -3.38 -3.56 7.77
C THR A 12 -1.90 -3.42 7.44
N VAL A 13 -1.07 -3.24 8.47
CA VAL A 13 0.37 -3.12 8.26
C VAL A 13 0.91 -4.38 7.59
N LYS A 14 0.52 -5.54 8.10
CA LYS A 14 1.02 -6.78 7.53
C LYS A 14 0.51 -7.02 6.12
N TYR A 15 -0.73 -6.63 5.87
CA TYR A 15 -1.29 -6.77 4.54
C TYR A 15 -0.51 -5.94 3.53
N VAL A 16 -0.24 -4.69 3.87
CA VAL A 16 0.47 -3.79 2.96
C VAL A 16 1.89 -4.29 2.73
N ASN A 17 2.55 -4.75 3.78
CA ASN A 17 3.89 -5.30 3.61
C ASN A 17 3.87 -6.50 2.67
N ARG A 18 2.87 -7.36 2.79
CA ARG A 18 2.75 -8.50 1.91
C ARG A 18 2.49 -8.07 0.48
N LEU A 19 1.66 -7.04 0.31
CA LEU A 19 1.35 -6.54 -1.02
C LEU A 19 2.61 -6.05 -1.73
N LEU A 20 3.42 -5.26 -1.04
CA LEU A 20 4.64 -4.74 -1.63
C LEU A 20 5.63 -5.86 -1.92
N PHE A 21 5.74 -6.81 -1.01
CA PHE A 21 6.62 -7.94 -1.21
C PHE A 21 6.17 -8.78 -2.40
N ASP A 22 4.86 -8.93 -2.55
CA ASP A 22 4.33 -9.72 -3.65
C ASP A 22 4.60 -9.06 -4.99
N MET A 23 4.51 -7.74 -5.05
CA MET A 23 4.89 -7.02 -6.25
C MET A 23 6.35 -7.27 -6.59
N TYR A 24 7.20 -7.26 -5.57
CA TYR A 24 8.61 -7.52 -5.75
C TYR A 24 8.85 -8.94 -6.27
N ARG A 25 8.23 -9.93 -5.62
CA ARG A 25 8.45 -11.32 -5.99
C ARG A 25 8.00 -11.62 -7.40
N ASN A 26 6.88 -11.06 -7.80
CA ASN A 26 6.29 -11.37 -9.09
C ASN A 26 6.72 -10.38 -10.16
N LYS A 27 7.59 -9.47 -9.81
CA LYS A 27 8.09 -8.47 -10.75
C LYS A 27 6.98 -7.70 -11.41
N LYS A 28 5.93 -7.45 -10.64
CA LYS A 28 4.79 -6.71 -11.12
C LYS A 28 5.13 -5.23 -11.06
N LEU A 29 5.06 -4.57 -12.19
CA LEU A 29 5.49 -3.18 -12.25
C LEU A 29 4.44 -2.21 -11.76
N SER A 30 3.17 -2.56 -11.87
CA SER A 30 2.11 -1.64 -11.50
C SER A 30 0.92 -2.42 -10.98
N PHE A 31 0.22 -1.83 -10.03
CA PHE A 31 -0.93 -2.48 -9.42
C PHE A 31 -1.91 -1.42 -8.96
N ILE A 32 -3.18 -1.62 -9.26
CA ILE A 32 -4.21 -0.66 -8.90
C ILE A 32 -5.19 -1.30 -7.94
N LEU A 33 -5.41 -0.63 -6.81
CA LEU A 33 -6.43 -1.01 -5.85
C LEU A 33 -7.59 -0.05 -6.01
N ARG A 34 -8.80 -0.58 -6.19
CA ARG A 34 -9.99 0.24 -6.35
C ARG A 34 -10.96 -0.03 -5.25
N GLN A 35 -11.67 1.00 -4.83
CA GLN A 35 -12.65 0.84 -3.77
C GLN A 35 -13.78 -0.09 -4.20
N SER A 36 -14.12 -0.09 -5.47
CA SER A 36 -15.22 -0.90 -5.97
C SER A 36 -14.85 -2.37 -6.14
N GLN A 37 -13.59 -2.72 -5.95
CA GLN A 37 -13.15 -4.10 -6.16
C GLN A 37 -12.58 -4.66 -4.87
N PRO A 38 -12.73 -5.96 -4.67
CA PRO A 38 -12.16 -6.58 -3.48
C PRO A 38 -10.64 -6.51 -3.52
N LEU A 39 -10.07 -6.38 -2.34
CA LEU A 39 -8.63 -6.38 -2.22
C LEU A 39 -8.07 -7.77 -2.52
N PRO A 40 -6.85 -7.85 -3.04
CA PRO A 40 -6.23 -9.15 -3.28
C PRO A 40 -6.13 -9.97 -2.00
N SER A 41 -6.29 -11.27 -2.13
CA SER A 41 -6.19 -12.17 -1.00
C SER A 41 -4.81 -12.78 -0.91
N PHE A 42 -4.33 -12.92 0.31
CA PHE A 42 -3.07 -13.62 0.55
C PHE A 42 -3.39 -14.77 1.50
N PRO A 43 -3.47 -15.97 0.98
CA PRO A 43 -3.92 -17.10 1.82
C PRO A 43 -3.13 -17.31 3.10
N ASP A 44 -1.86 -16.97 3.07
CA ASP A 44 -1.03 -17.15 4.26
C ASP A 44 -1.34 -16.12 5.33
N LEU A 45 -2.06 -15.04 5.01
CA LEU A 45 -2.46 -14.05 6.00
C LEU A 45 -3.89 -14.25 6.48
N LYS A 46 -4.77 -14.68 5.59
CA LYS A 46 -6.18 -14.76 5.89
C LYS A 46 -6.54 -15.52 7.16
N PRO A 47 -5.95 -16.66 7.40
CA PRO A 47 -6.34 -17.39 8.63
C PRO A 47 -5.85 -16.74 9.89
N LEU A 48 -4.93 -15.79 9.77
CA LEU A 48 -4.32 -15.19 10.94
C LEU A 48 -4.93 -13.85 11.32
N MET A 49 -5.55 -13.18 10.40
CA MET A 49 -6.05 -11.85 10.66
C MET A 49 -7.12 -11.46 9.68
N PRO A 50 -8.00 -10.56 10.08
CA PRO A 50 -9.05 -10.11 9.18
C PRO A 50 -8.49 -9.31 8.03
N MET A 51 -9.27 -9.29 6.96
CA MET A 51 -8.92 -8.52 5.78
C MET A 51 -9.10 -7.04 6.06
N PRO A 52 -8.14 -6.20 5.75
CA PRO A 52 -8.32 -4.77 5.93
C PRO A 52 -9.24 -4.20 4.87
N ASP A 53 -9.70 -2.97 5.09
CA ASP A 53 -10.52 -2.32 4.09
C ASP A 53 -9.67 -1.42 3.21
N PHE A 54 -10.28 -0.96 2.13
CA PHE A 54 -9.58 -0.12 1.17
C PHE A 54 -9.02 1.15 1.81
N ALA A 55 -9.81 1.80 2.65
CA ALA A 55 -9.37 3.05 3.28
C ALA A 55 -8.16 2.83 4.18
N GLY A 56 -8.17 1.74 4.93
CA GLY A 56 -7.04 1.43 5.81
C GLY A 56 -5.77 1.19 5.03
N VAL A 57 -5.88 0.46 3.93
CA VAL A 57 -4.72 0.18 3.09
C VAL A 57 -4.17 1.47 2.50
N CYS A 58 -5.05 2.34 2.00
CA CYS A 58 -4.60 3.61 1.44
C CYS A 58 -3.91 4.47 2.48
N ASN A 59 -4.45 4.53 3.69
CA ASN A 59 -3.85 5.35 4.74
C ASN A 59 -2.48 4.81 5.13
N ARG A 60 -2.34 3.49 5.19
CA ARG A 60 -1.02 2.93 5.50
C ARG A 60 -0.01 3.27 4.40
N LEU A 61 -0.43 3.20 3.14
CA LEU A 61 0.45 3.55 2.04
C LEU A 61 0.82 5.03 2.09
N LYS A 62 -0.12 5.88 2.50
CA LYS A 62 0.19 7.30 2.64
C LYS A 62 1.26 7.52 3.71
N ILE A 63 1.13 6.81 4.84
CA ILE A 63 2.12 6.92 5.91
C ILE A 63 3.49 6.49 5.40
N LEU A 64 3.55 5.39 4.68
CA LEU A 64 4.83 4.90 4.17
C LEU A 64 5.44 5.84 3.16
N SER A 65 4.62 6.62 2.47
CA SER A 65 5.14 7.59 1.50
C SER A 65 5.30 8.97 2.09
N ASN A 66 5.25 9.09 3.41
CA ASN A 66 5.42 10.38 4.09
C ASN A 66 4.32 11.36 3.78
N LEU A 67 3.14 10.86 3.46
CA LEU A 67 1.97 11.70 3.26
C LEU A 67 1.11 11.63 4.50
N ALA A 68 0.34 12.70 4.75
CA ALA A 68 -0.60 12.68 5.86
C ALA A 68 -1.67 11.64 5.59
N PRO A 69 -2.01 10.82 6.58
CA PRO A 69 -3.04 9.78 6.38
C PRO A 69 -4.44 10.35 6.49
N VAL A 70 -4.76 11.27 5.59
CA VAL A 70 -6.07 11.91 5.54
C VAL A 70 -6.93 11.22 4.51
N ASP A 71 -8.19 11.11 4.79
CA ASP A 71 -9.13 10.48 3.87
C ASP A 71 -9.49 11.41 2.72
N CYS A 72 -9.91 10.81 1.63
CA CYS A 72 -10.48 11.53 0.51
C CYS A 72 -9.52 12.53 -0.11
N VAL A 73 -8.30 12.10 -0.34
CA VAL A 73 -7.34 12.97 -1.03
C VAL A 73 -7.64 13.00 -2.52
N LYS A 74 -7.21 14.04 -3.17
CA LYS A 74 -7.42 14.21 -4.59
C LYS A 74 -6.08 14.29 -5.31
N LEU A 75 -5.82 13.31 -6.17
CA LEU A 75 -4.63 13.30 -7.02
C LEU A 75 -3.36 13.64 -6.27
N ILE A 76 -3.04 12.83 -5.28
CA ILE A 76 -1.83 13.05 -4.52
C ILE A 76 -0.85 11.93 -4.81
N GLU A 77 0.42 12.24 -4.82
CA GLU A 77 1.44 11.27 -5.15
C GLU A 77 2.49 11.23 -4.06
N GLY A 78 2.98 10.03 -3.75
CA GLY A 78 4.05 9.85 -2.78
C GLY A 78 5.00 8.78 -3.23
N THR A 79 6.07 8.61 -2.48
CA THR A 79 7.10 7.64 -2.80
C THR A 79 7.43 6.82 -1.56
N ILE A 80 7.42 5.50 -1.70
CA ILE A 80 7.77 4.59 -0.62
C ILE A 80 9.16 4.03 -0.92
N GLU A 81 10.04 4.13 0.07
CA GLU A 81 11.37 3.54 -0.03
C GLU A 81 11.50 2.50 1.07
N ILE A 82 11.65 1.26 0.70
CA ILE A 82 11.77 0.18 1.67
C ILE A 82 12.87 -0.78 1.25
N MET A 83 13.31 -1.58 2.23
CA MET A 83 14.26 -2.64 1.97
C MET A 83 13.53 -3.95 1.92
N ILE A 84 13.71 -4.69 0.85
CA ILE A 84 13.16 -6.02 0.72
C ILE A 84 14.32 -6.97 0.48
N CYS A 85 14.53 -7.90 1.40
CA CYS A 85 15.65 -8.84 1.30
C CYS A 85 16.96 -8.10 1.10
N GLU A 86 17.14 -7.03 1.85
CA GLU A 86 18.35 -6.23 1.85
C GLU A 86 18.60 -5.49 0.53
N VAL A 87 17.59 -5.41 -0.31
CA VAL A 87 17.66 -4.66 -1.55
C VAL A 87 16.74 -3.46 -1.44
N PRO A 88 17.23 -2.25 -1.72
CA PRO A 88 16.36 -1.07 -1.65
C PRO A 88 15.39 -1.05 -2.83
N PHE A 89 14.14 -0.80 -2.52
CA PHE A 89 13.09 -0.71 -3.52
C PHE A 89 12.32 0.58 -3.36
N VAL A 90 11.90 1.13 -4.47
CA VAL A 90 11.13 2.36 -4.50
C VAL A 90 9.81 2.09 -5.19
N PHE A 91 8.73 2.50 -4.54
CA PHE A 91 7.41 2.40 -5.13
C PHE A 91 6.81 3.79 -5.19
N ARG A 92 6.17 4.10 -6.30
CA ARG A 92 5.46 5.34 -6.42
C ARG A 92 3.99 5.07 -6.15
N CYS A 93 3.39 5.87 -5.28
CA CYS A 93 2.00 5.72 -4.92
C CYS A 93 1.22 6.91 -5.43
N TYR A 94 0.09 6.63 -6.03
CA TYR A 94 -0.75 7.66 -6.59
C TYR A 94 -2.16 7.43 -6.06
N PHE A 95 -2.73 8.44 -5.43
CA PHE A 95 -4.04 8.31 -4.81
C PHE A 95 -5.02 9.30 -5.40
N ASP A 96 -6.21 8.83 -5.71
CA ASP A 96 -7.31 9.69 -6.09
C ASP A 96 -8.57 9.11 -5.46
N GLU A 97 -8.98 9.71 -4.36
CA GLU A 97 -10.13 9.24 -3.61
C GLU A 97 -11.35 10.10 -3.81
N GLN A 98 -11.28 11.07 -4.70
CA GLN A 98 -12.41 11.95 -4.96
C GLN A 98 -13.02 11.73 -6.34
N CYS A 99 -12.57 10.73 -7.05
CA CYS A 99 -13.17 10.41 -8.33
C CYS A 99 -14.33 9.45 -8.13
N VAL A 100 -14.98 9.08 -9.21
CA VAL A 100 -16.13 8.19 -9.16
C VAL A 100 -15.80 6.86 -8.52
N ASP A 101 -14.63 6.34 -8.83
CA ASP A 101 -14.20 5.05 -8.29
C ASP A 101 -12.82 5.26 -7.65
N PRO A 102 -12.79 5.61 -6.36
CA PRO A 102 -11.53 5.89 -5.69
C PRO A 102 -10.51 4.78 -5.88
N TYR A 103 -9.27 5.16 -6.07
CA TYR A 103 -8.24 4.17 -6.33
C TYR A 103 -6.89 4.62 -5.79
N CYS A 104 -6.01 3.64 -5.66
CA CYS A 104 -4.62 3.83 -5.31
C CYS A 104 -3.79 3.02 -6.28
N GLN A 105 -2.86 3.67 -6.93
CA GLN A 105 -1.99 2.98 -7.87
C GLN A 105 -0.59 2.90 -7.31
N LEU A 106 -0.03 1.69 -7.35
CA LEU A 106 1.33 1.45 -6.92
C LEU A 106 2.16 1.12 -8.15
N THR A 107 3.30 1.77 -8.28
CA THR A 107 4.19 1.50 -9.40
C THR A 107 5.57 1.24 -8.86
N ALA A 108 6.13 0.08 -9.16
CA ALA A 108 7.48 -0.24 -8.74
C ALA A 108 8.46 0.51 -9.62
N VAL A 109 9.30 1.32 -8.99
CA VAL A 109 10.32 2.06 -9.72
C VAL A 109 11.61 1.30 -9.55
N LYS A 110 12.12 0.79 -10.65
CA LYS A 110 13.33 0.04 -10.56
C LYS A 110 14.46 0.96 -10.23
N LYS A 111 15.08 0.74 -9.10
CA LYS A 111 16.18 1.57 -8.71
C LYS A 111 17.41 1.10 -9.44
N ASP A 112 17.87 1.88 -10.36
CA ASP A 112 18.97 1.51 -11.16
C ASP A 112 20.24 1.96 -10.50
N SER A 113 20.92 1.04 -9.93
CA SER A 113 22.06 1.43 -9.16
C SER A 113 23.19 1.93 -10.00
N LYS A 114 23.16 1.70 -11.28
CA LYS A 114 24.13 2.17 -11.97
C LYS A 114 23.86 3.34 -12.52
N SER A 115 23.03 3.63 -12.65
CA SER A 115 22.75 4.78 -13.21
C SER A 115 22.90 5.65 -13.04
#